data_401dfba479705b2d01ae13e537d96fb1
#
_entry.id   401dfba479705b2d01ae13e537d96fb1
#
_cell.length_a   1.000
_cell.length_b   1.000
_cell.length_c   1.000
_cell.angle_alpha   90.00
_cell.angle_beta   90.00
_cell.angle_gamma   90.00
#
_symmetry.space_group_name_H-M   'P 1'
#
loop_
_entity.id
_entity.type
_entity.pdbx_description
1 polymer ?
#
loop_
_entity_poly.entity_id
_entity_poly.type
_entity_poly.pdbx_seq_one_letter_code
_entity_poly.pdbx_strand_id
1 'polypeptide(L)'
;MFRPASVMLTALLAAGCAADLPAHASTPSRTVQPSGPVHAEMDPSTLQTLNRVLHQASTHRGLSPGHLIKLLSAEFLGTPYQANMLQGSATTPEQLIIDFRGLDCFTYLDYVEAARHAHSQQDFVDRVILTRYVDGIIGFTSRKHFFSDWVARPYQLADDITATLSPRAVSVDKALNLKADGSNYLPGLPVVQRSITYIPAADVDSTVVRRLRTGDYVGRYSPAPGLDVSHVGIFVMTDQGPVLRNASSRPENEKVVDSPFMEYVARTQGIVVYRPRP
;
A
#
# COMPACT_ATOMS: atom_id res chain seq x y z
N MET A 1 -61.11 36.42 34.84
CA MET A 1 -61.02 37.85 34.70
C MET A 1 -59.75 38.32 35.38
N PHE A 2 -58.74 38.67 34.60
CA PHE A 2 -57.74 39.71 34.84
C PHE A 2 -56.73 39.64 33.67
N ARG A 3 -56.63 40.71 32.96
CA ARG A 3 -55.75 40.89 31.80
C ARG A 3 -54.43 41.53 32.24
N PRO A 4 -53.35 41.36 31.45
CA PRO A 4 -51.98 41.66 31.84
C PRO A 4 -51.57 43.11 31.50
N ALA A 5 -50.51 43.56 32.15
CA ALA A 5 -49.82 44.80 31.86
C ALA A 5 -48.57 44.54 30.96
N SER A 6 -48.53 45.22 29.83
CA SER A 6 -47.34 45.28 28.97
C SER A 6 -46.31 46.27 29.56
N VAL A 7 -45.03 45.83 29.61
CA VAL A 7 -43.89 46.68 29.88
C VAL A 7 -43.06 46.74 28.61
N MET A 8 -43.01 47.92 27.99
CA MET A 8 -42.03 48.26 26.93
C MET A 8 -40.68 48.48 27.56
N LEU A 9 -39.66 47.81 27.04
CA LEU A 9 -38.25 48.06 27.38
C LEU A 9 -37.54 48.59 26.14
N THR A 10 -37.13 49.84 26.21
CA THR A 10 -36.38 50.58 25.21
C THR A 10 -34.94 50.07 25.12
N ALA A 11 -34.49 49.65 23.93
CA ALA A 11 -33.12 49.26 23.67
C ALA A 11 -32.27 50.49 23.32
N LEU A 12 -31.21 50.73 24.08
CA LEU A 12 -30.14 51.64 23.72
C LEU A 12 -29.17 50.94 22.75
N LEU A 13 -28.99 51.53 21.57
CA LEU A 13 -27.89 51.15 20.66
C LEU A 13 -26.56 51.75 21.15
N ALA A 14 -25.62 50.91 21.52
CA ALA A 14 -24.22 51.31 21.68
C ALA A 14 -23.46 50.89 20.41
N ALA A 15 -23.00 51.88 19.63
CA ALA A 15 -22.11 51.67 18.50
C ALA A 15 -20.70 51.40 19.02
N GLY A 16 -20.24 50.12 18.93
CA GLY A 16 -18.87 49.72 19.19
C GLY A 16 -18.11 49.67 17.87
N CYS A 17 -17.11 50.54 17.67
CA CYS A 17 -16.12 50.38 16.60
C CYS A 17 -15.29 49.12 16.83
N ALA A 18 -15.49 48.07 16.03
CA ALA A 18 -14.61 46.95 15.92
C ALA A 18 -13.46 47.31 14.96
N ALA A 19 -12.25 47.39 15.46
CA ALA A 19 -11.06 47.49 14.63
C ALA A 19 -10.79 46.15 13.97
N ASP A 20 -10.85 46.12 12.65
CA ASP A 20 -10.43 44.97 11.83
C ASP A 20 -8.94 44.74 11.98
N LEU A 21 -8.55 43.66 12.65
CA LEU A 21 -7.21 43.07 12.57
C LEU A 21 -7.11 42.31 11.25
N PRO A 22 -6.05 42.51 10.44
CA PRO A 22 -5.86 41.71 9.23
C PRO A 22 -5.59 40.28 9.59
N ALA A 23 -6.46 39.36 9.11
CA ALA A 23 -6.24 37.94 9.13
C ALA A 23 -4.95 37.63 8.35
N HIS A 24 -3.91 37.16 9.03
CA HIS A 24 -2.76 36.59 8.37
C HIS A 24 -3.24 35.34 7.64
N ALA A 25 -3.47 35.46 6.34
CA ALA A 25 -3.65 34.34 5.43
C ALA A 25 -2.34 33.54 5.43
N SER A 26 -2.33 32.39 6.10
CA SER A 26 -1.28 31.38 5.97
C SER A 26 -1.28 30.92 4.53
N THR A 27 -0.34 31.37 3.74
CA THR A 27 -0.09 30.89 2.39
C THR A 27 0.24 29.39 2.50
N PRO A 28 -0.48 28.47 1.82
CA PRO A 28 -0.09 27.08 1.82
C PRO A 28 1.30 26.98 1.21
N SER A 29 2.24 26.38 1.94
CA SER A 29 3.58 26.08 1.44
C SER A 29 3.41 25.20 0.20
N ARG A 30 3.61 25.83 -0.96
CA ARG A 30 3.63 25.16 -2.26
C ARG A 30 4.86 24.26 -2.26
N THR A 31 4.67 22.95 -2.03
CA THR A 31 5.70 21.94 -2.22
C THR A 31 6.18 22.05 -3.66
N VAL A 32 7.39 22.54 -3.85
CA VAL A 32 8.03 22.62 -5.16
C VAL A 32 8.32 21.20 -5.60
N GLN A 33 7.54 20.68 -6.55
CA GLN A 33 7.93 19.46 -7.25
C GLN A 33 9.24 19.74 -8.01
N PRO A 34 10.22 18.84 -7.96
CA PRO A 34 11.42 18.98 -8.80
C PRO A 34 11.00 19.03 -10.26
N SER A 35 11.43 20.07 -10.97
CA SER A 35 11.07 20.34 -12.36
C SER A 35 11.89 19.52 -13.37
N GLY A 36 12.35 18.33 -12.99
CA GLY A 36 13.16 17.43 -13.83
C GLY A 36 12.96 15.96 -13.42
N PRO A 37 13.45 15.01 -14.24
CA PRO A 37 13.37 13.59 -13.93
C PRO A 37 14.07 13.30 -12.59
N VAL A 38 13.39 12.55 -11.72
CA VAL A 38 14.00 12.07 -10.48
C VAL A 38 14.93 10.92 -10.83
N HIS A 39 16.22 11.06 -10.51
CA HIS A 39 17.20 9.99 -10.68
C HIS A 39 17.35 9.24 -9.34
N ALA A 40 17.21 7.91 -9.38
CA ALA A 40 17.57 7.04 -8.28
C ALA A 40 18.95 6.44 -8.54
N GLU A 41 19.86 6.55 -7.58
CA GLU A 41 21.12 5.81 -7.64
C GLU A 41 20.85 4.33 -7.44
N MET A 42 21.30 3.50 -8.36
CA MET A 42 21.18 2.05 -8.31
C MET A 42 22.56 1.42 -8.45
N ASP A 43 22.85 0.44 -7.59
CA ASP A 43 24.08 -0.34 -7.71
C ASP A 43 24.08 -1.23 -8.97
N PRO A 44 25.27 -1.70 -9.43
CA PRO A 44 25.36 -2.48 -10.66
C PRO A 44 24.52 -3.77 -10.68
N SER A 45 24.34 -4.45 -9.55
CA SER A 45 23.54 -5.67 -9.47
C SER A 45 22.04 -5.39 -9.57
N THR A 46 21.59 -4.30 -8.97
CA THR A 46 20.22 -3.78 -9.11
C THR A 46 19.93 -3.41 -10.56
N LEU A 47 20.84 -2.66 -11.23
CA LEU A 47 20.71 -2.31 -12.64
C LEU A 47 20.66 -3.55 -13.55
N GLN A 48 21.50 -4.54 -13.30
CA GLN A 48 21.49 -5.80 -14.06
C GLN A 48 20.16 -6.52 -13.94
N THR A 49 19.61 -6.64 -12.73
CA THR A 49 18.32 -7.27 -12.50
C THR A 49 17.19 -6.45 -13.13
N LEU A 50 17.20 -5.11 -12.98
CA LEU A 50 16.23 -4.24 -13.61
C LEU A 50 16.21 -4.41 -15.13
N ASN A 51 17.38 -4.49 -15.77
CA ASN A 51 17.48 -4.70 -17.21
C ASN A 51 16.86 -6.05 -17.65
N ARG A 52 17.04 -7.14 -16.87
CA ARG A 52 16.37 -8.41 -17.15
C ARG A 52 14.84 -8.28 -17.01
N VAL A 53 14.37 -7.67 -15.93
CA VAL A 53 12.95 -7.44 -15.67
C VAL A 53 12.31 -6.60 -16.80
N LEU A 54 12.96 -5.51 -17.22
CA LEU A 54 12.46 -4.65 -18.32
C LEU A 54 12.49 -5.38 -19.67
N HIS A 55 13.51 -6.21 -19.91
CA HIS A 55 13.54 -7.05 -21.11
C HIS A 55 12.35 -8.03 -21.12
N GLN A 56 12.08 -8.73 -20.02
CA GLN A 56 10.91 -9.60 -19.89
C GLN A 56 9.60 -8.82 -20.09
N ALA A 57 9.46 -7.65 -19.48
CA ALA A 57 8.28 -6.81 -19.64
C ALA A 57 8.08 -6.40 -21.10
N SER A 58 9.15 -6.02 -21.82
CA SER A 58 9.08 -5.56 -23.20
C SER A 58 8.71 -6.67 -24.18
N THR A 59 9.22 -7.88 -23.97
CA THR A 59 8.98 -9.04 -24.85
C THR A 59 7.62 -9.72 -24.63
N HIS A 60 6.98 -9.47 -23.47
CA HIS A 60 5.75 -10.15 -23.07
C HIS A 60 4.55 -9.21 -22.82
N ARG A 61 4.54 -8.01 -23.44
CA ARG A 61 3.46 -7.01 -23.26
C ARG A 61 2.05 -7.50 -23.64
N GLY A 62 1.96 -8.55 -24.44
CA GLY A 62 0.68 -9.15 -24.83
C GLY A 62 0.06 -10.05 -23.75
N LEU A 63 0.77 -10.34 -22.67
CA LEU A 63 0.23 -11.13 -21.56
C LEU A 63 -0.82 -10.34 -20.78
N SER A 64 -1.76 -11.06 -20.17
CA SER A 64 -2.65 -10.44 -19.17
C SER A 64 -1.84 -9.90 -17.99
N PRO A 65 -2.35 -8.87 -17.27
CA PRO A 65 -1.62 -8.30 -16.13
C PRO A 65 -1.10 -9.34 -15.14
N GLY A 66 -1.92 -10.33 -14.78
CA GLY A 66 -1.52 -11.38 -13.85
C GLY A 66 -0.42 -12.30 -14.37
N HIS A 67 -0.43 -12.64 -15.66
CA HIS A 67 0.64 -13.46 -16.26
C HIS A 67 1.94 -12.67 -16.38
N LEU A 68 1.87 -11.38 -16.67
CA LEU A 68 3.04 -10.51 -16.66
C LEU A 68 3.62 -10.39 -15.25
N ILE A 69 2.78 -10.19 -14.22
CA ILE A 69 3.20 -10.20 -12.82
C ILE A 69 3.89 -11.53 -12.45
N LYS A 70 3.32 -12.70 -12.85
CA LYS A 70 3.95 -14.01 -12.63
C LYS A 70 5.36 -14.06 -13.21
N LEU A 71 5.52 -13.57 -14.44
CA LEU A 71 6.81 -13.56 -15.14
C LEU A 71 7.81 -12.64 -14.46
N LEU A 72 7.45 -11.37 -14.24
CA LEU A 72 8.34 -10.37 -13.66
C LEU A 72 8.72 -10.68 -12.21
N SER A 73 7.76 -11.15 -11.43
CA SER A 73 7.99 -11.53 -10.03
C SER A 73 8.98 -12.70 -9.89
N ALA A 74 9.08 -13.58 -10.90
CA ALA A 74 10.02 -14.69 -10.91
C ALA A 74 11.48 -14.24 -11.02
N GLU A 75 11.76 -13.08 -11.61
CA GLU A 75 13.12 -12.54 -11.73
C GLU A 75 13.76 -12.21 -10.36
N PHE A 76 12.95 -12.13 -9.31
CA PHE A 76 13.40 -11.86 -7.94
C PHE A 76 13.51 -13.11 -7.07
N LEU A 77 13.15 -14.31 -7.58
CA LEU A 77 13.27 -15.55 -6.79
C LEU A 77 14.70 -15.76 -6.31
N GLY A 78 14.84 -16.04 -5.00
CA GLY A 78 16.14 -16.20 -4.36
C GLY A 78 16.77 -14.89 -3.85
N THR A 79 16.23 -13.72 -4.18
CA THR A 79 16.70 -12.44 -3.61
C THR A 79 16.57 -12.47 -2.08
N PRO A 80 17.61 -12.12 -1.32
CA PRO A 80 17.58 -12.12 0.14
C PRO A 80 16.44 -11.27 0.71
N TYR A 81 15.83 -11.71 1.81
CA TYR A 81 14.94 -10.85 2.59
C TYR A 81 15.74 -9.82 3.37
N GLN A 82 15.33 -8.57 3.29
CA GLN A 82 15.92 -7.49 4.07
C GLN A 82 14.84 -6.49 4.47
N ALA A 83 14.60 -6.38 5.78
CA ALA A 83 13.66 -5.40 6.32
C ALA A 83 14.28 -3.99 6.35
N ASN A 84 13.41 -2.97 6.41
CA ASN A 84 13.79 -1.57 6.63
C ASN A 84 14.72 -0.98 5.57
N MET A 85 14.57 -1.38 4.31
CA MET A 85 15.35 -0.83 3.20
C MET A 85 14.97 0.62 2.86
N LEU A 86 13.72 1.02 3.11
CA LEU A 86 13.26 2.37 2.84
C LEU A 86 13.71 3.34 3.93
N GLN A 87 14.15 4.53 3.51
CA GLN A 87 14.62 5.60 4.39
C GLN A 87 13.61 6.73 4.41
N GLY A 88 13.35 7.24 5.60
CA GLY A 88 12.41 8.33 5.85
C GLY A 88 11.59 8.09 7.12
N SER A 89 11.34 9.14 7.86
CA SER A 89 10.55 9.15 9.09
C SER A 89 9.98 10.55 9.34
N ALA A 90 9.27 10.75 10.45
CA ALA A 90 8.85 12.09 10.88
C ALA A 90 10.03 13.08 11.08
N THR A 91 11.24 12.57 11.33
CA THR A 91 12.43 13.38 11.62
C THR A 91 13.56 13.20 10.61
N THR A 92 13.44 12.27 9.69
CA THR A 92 14.43 11.98 8.65
C THR A 92 13.80 12.19 7.29
N PRO A 93 14.38 13.01 6.40
CA PRO A 93 13.86 13.19 5.04
C PRO A 93 13.70 11.86 4.31
N GLU A 94 12.60 11.73 3.58
CA GLU A 94 12.34 10.58 2.72
C GLU A 94 13.33 10.53 1.57
N GLN A 95 13.84 9.34 1.27
CA GLN A 95 14.68 9.08 0.10
C GLN A 95 14.03 8.04 -0.79
N LEU A 96 14.11 8.23 -2.10
CA LEU A 96 13.71 7.22 -3.07
C LEU A 96 14.77 6.13 -3.13
N ILE A 97 14.48 5.00 -2.52
CA ILE A 97 15.36 3.82 -2.55
C ILE A 97 14.85 2.84 -3.60
N ILE A 98 15.76 2.42 -4.50
CA ILE A 98 15.59 1.30 -5.46
C ILE A 98 16.81 0.41 -5.31
N ASP A 99 16.64 -0.71 -4.62
CA ASP A 99 17.72 -1.65 -4.32
C ASP A 99 17.19 -3.08 -4.34
N PHE A 100 17.74 -3.92 -5.22
CA PHE A 100 17.32 -5.32 -5.40
C PHE A 100 18.24 -6.32 -4.73
N ARG A 101 19.25 -5.85 -3.99
CA ARG A 101 20.15 -6.73 -3.21
C ARG A 101 19.43 -7.38 -2.03
N GLY A 102 18.38 -6.74 -1.55
CA GLY A 102 17.50 -7.28 -0.53
C GLY A 102 16.10 -6.69 -0.66
N LEU A 103 15.08 -7.45 -0.30
CA LEU A 103 13.68 -7.05 -0.43
C LEU A 103 12.92 -7.43 0.82
N ASP A 104 12.06 -6.53 1.31
CA ASP A 104 10.94 -6.93 2.16
C ASP A 104 9.70 -7.26 1.33
N CYS A 105 8.65 -7.72 2.00
CA CYS A 105 7.44 -8.15 1.31
C CYS A 105 6.74 -7.00 0.57
N PHE A 106 6.82 -5.77 1.06
CA PHE A 106 6.12 -4.63 0.49
C PHE A 106 6.91 -4.00 -0.66
N THR A 107 8.22 -3.79 -0.49
CA THR A 107 9.10 -3.30 -1.56
C THR A 107 9.16 -4.26 -2.75
N TYR A 108 9.08 -5.58 -2.49
CA TYR A 108 8.94 -6.58 -3.54
C TYR A 108 7.70 -6.35 -4.41
N LEU A 109 6.53 -6.12 -3.78
CA LEU A 109 5.32 -5.82 -4.52
C LEU A 109 5.42 -4.48 -5.27
N ASP A 110 5.97 -3.43 -4.63
CA ASP A 110 6.18 -2.12 -5.26
C ASP A 110 6.94 -2.26 -6.59
N TYR A 111 8.03 -3.02 -6.58
CA TYR A 111 8.88 -3.17 -7.76
C TYR A 111 8.23 -4.02 -8.85
N VAL A 112 7.50 -5.07 -8.50
CA VAL A 112 6.78 -5.89 -9.48
C VAL A 112 5.64 -5.08 -10.12
N GLU A 113 4.89 -4.30 -9.32
CA GLU A 113 3.82 -3.44 -9.83
C GLU A 113 4.37 -2.35 -10.74
N ALA A 114 5.45 -1.69 -10.35
CA ALA A 114 6.09 -0.66 -11.17
C ALA A 114 6.63 -1.24 -12.49
N ALA A 115 7.28 -2.40 -12.43
CA ALA A 115 7.91 -3.04 -13.59
C ALA A 115 6.93 -3.44 -14.69
N ARG A 116 5.71 -3.87 -14.32
CA ARG A 116 4.71 -4.28 -15.33
C ARG A 116 4.22 -3.13 -16.22
N HIS A 117 4.41 -1.90 -15.78
CA HIS A 117 4.05 -0.69 -16.52
C HIS A 117 5.24 0.01 -17.17
N ALA A 118 6.47 -0.37 -16.80
CA ALA A 118 7.67 0.32 -17.20
C ALA A 118 8.12 -0.02 -18.63
N HIS A 119 8.67 0.98 -19.33
CA HIS A 119 9.19 0.88 -20.69
C HIS A 119 10.70 1.15 -20.80
N SER A 120 11.29 1.74 -19.77
CA SER A 120 12.71 2.07 -19.66
C SER A 120 13.12 2.13 -18.18
N GLN A 121 14.41 2.26 -17.90
CA GLN A 121 14.90 2.45 -16.54
C GLN A 121 14.31 3.71 -15.89
N GLN A 122 14.27 4.84 -16.61
CA GLN A 122 13.68 6.07 -16.08
C GLN A 122 12.17 5.92 -15.85
N ASP A 123 11.43 5.31 -16.80
CA ASP A 123 10.00 5.04 -16.60
C ASP A 123 9.76 4.09 -15.42
N PHE A 124 10.67 3.12 -15.17
CA PHE A 124 10.58 2.30 -13.97
C PHE A 124 10.71 3.13 -12.69
N VAL A 125 11.66 4.06 -12.61
CA VAL A 125 11.79 5.00 -11.47
C VAL A 125 10.50 5.77 -11.27
N ASP A 126 9.94 6.33 -12.35
CA ASP A 126 8.69 7.10 -12.30
C ASP A 126 7.51 6.22 -11.84
N ARG A 127 7.44 4.95 -12.30
CA ARG A 127 6.43 3.98 -11.87
C ARG A 127 6.58 3.59 -10.41
N VAL A 128 7.80 3.40 -9.90
CA VAL A 128 8.04 3.17 -8.46
C VAL A 128 7.52 4.35 -7.63
N ILE A 129 7.76 5.59 -8.08
CA ILE A 129 7.26 6.78 -7.40
C ILE A 129 5.73 6.77 -7.34
N LEU A 130 5.05 6.52 -8.45
CA LEU A 130 3.58 6.46 -8.53
C LEU A 130 2.99 5.29 -7.72
N THR A 131 3.68 4.15 -7.69
CA THR A 131 3.26 2.98 -6.92
C THR A 131 3.38 3.24 -5.42
N ARG A 132 4.52 3.78 -4.97
CA ARG A 132 4.87 3.92 -3.56
C ARG A 132 4.29 5.16 -2.88
N TYR A 133 4.12 6.26 -3.62
CA TYR A 133 3.73 7.55 -3.06
C TYR A 133 2.39 8.05 -3.61
N VAL A 134 1.60 8.66 -2.74
CA VAL A 134 0.38 9.37 -3.12
C VAL A 134 0.77 10.59 -3.96
N ASP A 135 0.07 10.82 -5.07
CA ASP A 135 0.33 11.92 -6.03
C ASP A 135 1.74 11.93 -6.65
N GLY A 136 2.52 10.85 -6.48
CA GLY A 136 3.91 10.83 -6.92
C GLY A 136 4.81 11.79 -6.13
N ILE A 137 4.40 12.22 -4.94
CA ILE A 137 5.17 13.13 -4.09
C ILE A 137 6.05 12.30 -3.15
N ILE A 138 7.36 12.31 -3.38
CA ILE A 138 8.31 11.61 -2.52
C ILE A 138 8.32 12.26 -1.13
N GLY A 139 7.87 11.51 -0.12
CA GLY A 139 7.77 12.00 1.24
C GLY A 139 7.24 10.93 2.19
N PHE A 140 7.71 10.96 3.44
CA PHE A 140 7.28 9.99 4.46
C PHE A 140 5.76 10.00 4.66
N THR A 141 5.13 11.19 4.68
CA THR A 141 3.68 11.33 4.89
C THR A 141 2.84 10.97 3.65
N SER A 142 3.44 10.94 2.46
CA SER A 142 2.80 10.55 1.21
C SER A 142 3.10 9.10 0.81
N ARG A 143 4.00 8.40 1.50
CA ARG A 143 4.26 6.99 1.27
C ARG A 143 3.00 6.17 1.61
N LYS A 144 2.66 5.21 0.77
CA LYS A 144 1.61 4.24 1.04
C LYS A 144 2.16 3.19 2.02
N HIS A 145 1.85 3.36 3.31
CA HIS A 145 2.40 2.56 4.39
C HIS A 145 1.62 1.29 4.68
N PHE A 146 0.34 1.26 4.30
CA PHE A 146 -0.56 0.14 4.55
C PHE A 146 -0.95 -0.52 3.23
N PHE A 147 -1.14 -1.83 3.25
CA PHE A 147 -1.55 -2.56 2.04
C PHE A 147 -2.87 -2.02 1.50
N SER A 148 -3.79 -1.64 2.38
CA SER A 148 -5.06 -1.04 2.01
C SER A 148 -4.96 0.36 1.37
N ASP A 149 -3.78 1.01 1.38
CA ASP A 149 -3.56 2.24 0.61
C ASP A 149 -3.57 1.97 -0.90
N TRP A 150 -3.27 0.73 -1.33
CA TRP A 150 -3.27 0.33 -2.74
C TRP A 150 -4.66 0.31 -3.38
N VAL A 151 -5.71 0.18 -2.58
CA VAL A 151 -7.11 0.19 -3.03
C VAL A 151 -7.84 1.47 -2.63
N ALA A 152 -7.20 2.37 -1.89
CA ALA A 152 -7.78 3.63 -1.46
C ALA A 152 -7.90 4.62 -2.63
N ARG A 153 -9.07 5.28 -2.74
CA ARG A 153 -9.29 6.33 -3.74
C ARG A 153 -8.57 7.62 -3.33
N PRO A 154 -8.16 8.46 -4.29
CA PRO A 154 -8.32 8.31 -5.76
C PRO A 154 -7.21 7.48 -6.43
N TYR A 155 -6.14 7.07 -5.74
CA TYR A 155 -4.91 6.50 -6.30
C TYR A 155 -4.87 4.97 -6.23
N GLN A 156 -5.92 4.33 -6.76
CA GLN A 156 -6.05 2.88 -6.71
C GLN A 156 -5.09 2.18 -7.69
N LEU A 157 -4.23 1.31 -7.17
CA LEU A 157 -3.39 0.38 -7.94
C LEU A 157 -4.12 -0.94 -8.23
N ALA A 158 -5.01 -1.32 -7.33
CA ALA A 158 -5.76 -2.57 -7.39
C ALA A 158 -7.20 -2.39 -6.91
N ASP A 159 -8.03 -3.37 -7.16
CA ASP A 159 -9.40 -3.46 -6.64
C ASP A 159 -9.45 -4.48 -5.50
N ASP A 160 -10.08 -4.12 -4.37
CA ASP A 160 -10.38 -5.08 -3.31
C ASP A 160 -11.48 -6.05 -3.80
N ILE A 161 -11.09 -7.30 -4.01
CA ILE A 161 -11.98 -8.37 -4.45
C ILE A 161 -12.32 -9.36 -3.32
N THR A 162 -11.85 -9.11 -2.11
CA THR A 162 -11.96 -10.06 -0.99
C THR A 162 -13.39 -10.52 -0.74
N ALA A 163 -14.35 -9.60 -0.64
CA ALA A 163 -15.75 -9.93 -0.44
C ALA A 163 -16.38 -10.70 -1.62
N THR A 164 -15.85 -10.54 -2.84
CA THR A 164 -16.37 -11.23 -4.02
C THR A 164 -15.91 -12.70 -4.12
N LEU A 165 -14.82 -13.04 -3.43
CA LEU A 165 -14.25 -14.39 -3.44
C LEU A 165 -15.00 -15.34 -2.51
N SER A 166 -15.53 -14.85 -1.39
CA SER A 166 -16.24 -15.66 -0.40
C SER A 166 -17.39 -14.90 0.25
N PRO A 167 -18.59 -15.50 0.34
CA PRO A 167 -19.70 -14.93 1.12
C PRO A 167 -19.42 -14.96 2.64
N ARG A 168 -18.36 -15.64 3.08
CA ARG A 168 -17.90 -15.70 4.48
C ARG A 168 -16.79 -14.69 4.78
N ALA A 169 -16.54 -13.74 3.87
CA ALA A 169 -15.65 -12.63 4.16
C ALA A 169 -16.21 -11.75 5.29
N VAL A 170 -15.32 -11.30 6.15
CA VAL A 170 -15.64 -10.50 7.35
C VAL A 170 -14.99 -9.12 7.21
N SER A 171 -15.74 -8.07 7.54
CA SER A 171 -15.21 -6.70 7.58
C SER A 171 -15.01 -6.24 9.02
N VAL A 172 -13.88 -5.61 9.29
CA VAL A 172 -13.50 -5.09 10.62
C VAL A 172 -12.99 -3.66 10.46
N ASP A 173 -13.54 -2.76 11.26
CA ASP A 173 -13.06 -1.38 11.30
C ASP A 173 -11.75 -1.29 12.08
N LYS A 174 -10.78 -0.62 11.51
CA LYS A 174 -9.42 -0.44 12.04
C LYS A 174 -9.07 1.05 12.12
N ALA A 175 -8.49 1.45 13.24
CA ALA A 175 -7.80 2.72 13.38
C ALA A 175 -6.32 2.52 12.99
N LEU A 176 -6.02 2.51 11.66
CA LEU A 176 -4.68 2.23 11.15
C LEU A 176 -3.65 3.18 11.77
N ASN A 177 -2.46 2.68 12.04
CA ASN A 177 -1.36 3.33 12.76
C ASN A 177 -1.48 3.36 14.29
N LEU A 178 -2.66 3.12 14.90
CA LEU A 178 -2.85 3.20 16.34
C LEU A 178 -2.64 1.83 16.99
N LYS A 179 -1.63 1.69 17.85
CA LYS A 179 -1.38 0.47 18.63
C LYS A 179 -2.36 0.35 19.81
N ALA A 180 -2.39 -0.83 20.41
CA ALA A 180 -3.24 -1.12 21.59
C ALA A 180 -2.88 -0.26 22.82
N ASP A 181 -1.63 0.17 22.96
CA ASP A 181 -1.13 1.04 24.04
C ASP A 181 -1.38 2.54 23.78
N GLY A 182 -2.02 2.90 22.69
CA GLY A 182 -2.28 4.28 22.28
C GLY A 182 -1.14 4.96 21.56
N SER A 183 0.02 4.33 21.40
CA SER A 183 1.12 4.85 20.57
C SER A 183 0.90 4.53 19.09
N ASN A 184 1.69 5.16 18.22
CA ASN A 184 1.63 4.91 16.78
C ASN A 184 2.71 3.90 16.35
N TYR A 185 2.41 3.05 15.35
CA TYR A 185 3.43 2.26 14.64
C TYR A 185 4.42 3.14 13.91
N LEU A 186 3.91 4.20 13.29
CA LEU A 186 4.64 5.15 12.47
C LEU A 186 4.42 6.56 13.06
N PRO A 187 5.26 7.01 14.00
CA PRO A 187 5.15 8.36 14.57
C PRO A 187 5.21 9.42 13.47
N GLY A 188 4.40 10.46 13.61
CA GLY A 188 4.29 11.53 12.60
C GLY A 188 3.25 11.30 11.51
N LEU A 189 2.67 10.08 11.41
CA LEU A 189 1.53 9.82 10.54
C LEU A 189 0.21 9.90 11.33
N PRO A 190 -0.88 10.31 10.66
CA PRO A 190 -2.21 10.32 11.28
C PRO A 190 -2.72 8.89 11.51
N VAL A 191 -3.69 8.76 12.41
CA VAL A 191 -4.52 7.57 12.54
C VAL A 191 -5.62 7.65 11.47
N VAL A 192 -5.76 6.59 10.68
CA VAL A 192 -6.73 6.52 9.58
C VAL A 192 -7.79 5.46 9.87
N GLN A 193 -9.07 5.84 9.93
CA GLN A 193 -10.18 4.90 10.05
C GLN A 193 -10.39 4.19 8.71
N ARG A 194 -10.38 2.85 8.73
CA ARG A 194 -10.55 2.03 7.53
C ARG A 194 -11.22 0.71 7.83
N SER A 195 -12.20 0.33 7.05
CA SER A 195 -12.78 -1.00 7.09
C SER A 195 -11.93 -1.96 6.26
N ILE A 196 -11.49 -3.05 6.88
CA ILE A 196 -10.68 -4.09 6.25
C ILE A 196 -11.52 -5.35 6.12
N THR A 197 -11.71 -5.79 4.88
CA THR A 197 -12.40 -7.05 4.59
C THR A 197 -11.36 -8.17 4.44
N TYR A 198 -11.57 -9.30 5.10
CA TYR A 198 -10.72 -10.47 4.97
C TYR A 198 -11.54 -11.76 4.93
N ILE A 199 -10.99 -12.83 4.35
CA ILE A 199 -11.55 -14.17 4.42
C ILE A 199 -10.84 -14.90 5.56
N PRO A 200 -11.54 -15.37 6.60
CA PRO A 200 -10.94 -16.20 7.66
C PRO A 200 -10.21 -17.42 7.05
N ALA A 201 -9.08 -17.80 7.62
CA ALA A 201 -8.26 -18.90 7.07
C ALA A 201 -9.06 -20.21 6.93
N ALA A 202 -9.95 -20.52 7.89
CA ALA A 202 -10.81 -21.70 7.85
C ALA A 202 -11.84 -21.68 6.70
N ASP A 203 -12.10 -20.50 6.13
CA ASP A 203 -13.07 -20.29 5.04
C ASP A 203 -12.37 -20.14 3.67
N VAL A 204 -11.06 -20.25 3.60
CA VAL A 204 -10.30 -20.30 2.36
C VAL A 204 -10.28 -21.75 1.86
N ASP A 205 -11.32 -22.13 1.17
CA ASP A 205 -11.51 -23.47 0.59
C ASP A 205 -11.10 -23.53 -0.90
N SER A 206 -11.27 -24.69 -1.50
CA SER A 206 -10.99 -24.91 -2.94
C SER A 206 -11.84 -23.99 -3.84
N THR A 207 -13.01 -23.54 -3.39
CA THR A 207 -13.86 -22.62 -4.15
C THR A 207 -13.26 -21.23 -4.20
N VAL A 208 -12.74 -20.74 -3.07
CA VAL A 208 -11.98 -19.48 -2.99
C VAL A 208 -10.75 -19.56 -3.89
N VAL A 209 -9.97 -20.64 -3.77
CA VAL A 209 -8.73 -20.83 -4.57
C VAL A 209 -9.03 -20.81 -6.09
N ARG A 210 -10.12 -21.44 -6.53
CA ARG A 210 -10.50 -21.42 -7.96
C ARG A 210 -10.91 -20.03 -8.48
N ARG A 211 -11.31 -19.09 -7.60
CA ARG A 211 -11.67 -17.71 -7.96
C ARG A 211 -10.48 -16.77 -7.95
N LEU A 212 -9.41 -17.14 -7.27
CA LEU A 212 -8.14 -16.42 -7.32
C LEU A 212 -7.54 -16.52 -8.72
N ARG A 213 -6.82 -15.48 -9.11
CA ARG A 213 -6.12 -15.42 -10.39
C ARG A 213 -4.64 -15.19 -10.14
N THR A 214 -3.80 -15.82 -10.95
CA THR A 214 -2.38 -15.50 -10.97
C THR A 214 -2.18 -13.99 -11.09
N GLY A 215 -1.35 -13.42 -10.21
CA GLY A 215 -1.11 -11.99 -10.10
C GLY A 215 -1.97 -11.26 -9.08
N ASP A 216 -2.96 -11.92 -8.44
CA ASP A 216 -3.67 -11.31 -7.31
C ASP A 216 -2.68 -11.07 -6.15
N TYR A 217 -2.71 -9.87 -5.59
CA TYR A 217 -1.95 -9.52 -4.38
C TYR A 217 -2.68 -10.04 -3.14
N VAL A 218 -1.97 -10.74 -2.29
CA VAL A 218 -2.54 -11.36 -1.09
C VAL A 218 -1.86 -10.82 0.14
N GLY A 219 -2.66 -10.22 1.03
CA GLY A 219 -2.23 -9.79 2.35
C GLY A 219 -2.61 -10.81 3.42
N ARG A 220 -1.68 -11.10 4.33
CA ARG A 220 -1.98 -11.83 5.56
C ARG A 220 -2.68 -10.89 6.53
N TYR A 221 -3.97 -11.09 6.76
CA TYR A 221 -4.76 -10.27 7.70
C TYR A 221 -4.10 -10.24 9.08
N SER A 222 -4.01 -9.04 9.65
CA SER A 222 -3.50 -8.82 11.00
C SER A 222 -4.65 -8.57 11.97
N PRO A 223 -4.82 -9.36 13.06
CA PRO A 223 -5.78 -9.06 14.11
C PRO A 223 -5.31 -7.91 15.00
N ALA A 224 -4.03 -7.54 14.95
CA ALA A 224 -3.48 -6.47 15.79
C ALA A 224 -4.17 -5.12 15.51
N PRO A 225 -4.50 -4.34 16.54
CA PRO A 225 -4.96 -2.97 16.35
C PRO A 225 -3.98 -2.17 15.51
N GLY A 226 -4.51 -1.29 14.66
CA GLY A 226 -3.69 -0.37 13.86
C GLY A 226 -2.99 -0.96 12.64
N LEU A 227 -3.14 -2.26 12.36
CA LEU A 227 -2.59 -2.92 11.17
C LEU A 227 -3.70 -3.58 10.36
N ASP A 228 -3.64 -3.44 9.04
CA ASP A 228 -4.49 -4.17 8.10
C ASP A 228 -3.94 -5.57 7.83
N VAL A 229 -2.67 -5.66 7.43
CA VAL A 229 -1.98 -6.92 7.16
C VAL A 229 -0.61 -6.94 7.85
N SER A 230 -0.05 -8.12 8.05
CA SER A 230 1.29 -8.30 8.63
C SER A 230 2.32 -8.81 7.60
N HIS A 231 1.88 -9.19 6.42
CA HIS A 231 2.72 -9.67 5.32
C HIS A 231 1.94 -9.62 4.00
N VAL A 232 2.64 -9.50 2.89
CA VAL A 232 2.05 -9.50 1.55
C VAL A 232 2.83 -10.39 0.59
N GLY A 233 2.17 -10.82 -0.49
CA GLY A 233 2.75 -11.62 -1.56
C GLY A 233 1.83 -11.66 -2.78
N ILE A 234 2.21 -12.46 -3.75
CA ILE A 234 1.54 -12.62 -5.03
C ILE A 234 1.02 -14.06 -5.15
N PHE A 235 -0.27 -14.22 -5.40
CA PHE A 235 -0.82 -15.53 -5.74
C PHE A 235 -0.38 -15.93 -7.15
N VAL A 236 0.20 -17.11 -7.27
CA VAL A 236 0.65 -17.66 -8.55
C VAL A 236 0.17 -19.09 -8.69
N MET A 237 -0.54 -19.36 -9.79
CA MET A 237 -0.84 -20.75 -10.18
C MET A 237 0.35 -21.32 -10.94
N THR A 238 0.89 -22.42 -10.45
CA THR A 238 1.98 -23.18 -11.07
C THR A 238 1.48 -24.55 -11.51
N ASP A 239 2.30 -25.29 -12.28
CA ASP A 239 1.98 -26.66 -12.69
C ASP A 239 1.94 -27.63 -11.50
N GLN A 240 2.58 -27.27 -10.37
CA GLN A 240 2.57 -28.03 -9.12
C GLN A 240 1.47 -27.57 -8.15
N GLY A 241 0.64 -26.62 -8.54
CA GLY A 241 -0.44 -26.06 -7.72
C GLY A 241 -0.23 -24.59 -7.34
N PRO A 242 -1.14 -24.03 -6.52
CA PRO A 242 -1.11 -22.64 -6.12
C PRO A 242 -0.01 -22.36 -5.10
N VAL A 243 0.69 -21.24 -5.30
CA VAL A 243 1.71 -20.74 -4.37
C VAL A 243 1.46 -19.28 -4.02
N LEU A 244 1.96 -18.86 -2.85
CA LEU A 244 2.20 -17.47 -2.52
C LEU A 244 3.67 -17.18 -2.79
N ARG A 245 3.96 -16.38 -3.82
CA ARG A 245 5.29 -15.86 -4.09
C ARG A 245 5.50 -14.62 -3.24
N ASN A 246 6.51 -14.66 -2.37
CA ASN A 246 6.69 -13.60 -1.38
C ASN A 246 8.15 -13.46 -0.94
N ALA A 247 8.56 -12.25 -0.53
CA ALA A 247 9.83 -12.05 0.17
C ALA A 247 9.63 -12.50 1.63
N SER A 248 10.00 -13.73 1.92
CA SER A 248 9.75 -14.39 3.19
C SER A 248 10.78 -14.00 4.25
N SER A 249 10.30 -13.47 5.40
CA SER A 249 11.13 -13.21 6.59
C SER A 249 11.30 -14.44 7.50
N ARG A 250 10.78 -15.61 7.10
CA ARG A 250 10.88 -16.81 7.93
C ARG A 250 12.30 -17.33 7.94
N PRO A 251 12.84 -17.76 9.12
CA PRO A 251 14.22 -18.22 9.25
C PRO A 251 14.59 -19.35 8.29
N GLU A 252 13.63 -20.21 7.93
CA GLU A 252 13.85 -21.29 6.98
C GLU A 252 14.02 -20.81 5.53
N ASN A 253 13.68 -19.57 5.22
CA ASN A 253 13.71 -19.02 3.86
C ASN A 253 14.61 -17.80 3.72
N GLU A 254 14.31 -16.73 4.42
CA GLU A 254 14.97 -15.40 4.39
C GLU A 254 15.28 -14.88 2.97
N LYS A 255 14.34 -15.12 2.04
CA LYS A 255 14.47 -14.73 0.63
C LYS A 255 13.12 -14.73 -0.09
N VAL A 256 13.09 -14.26 -1.33
CA VAL A 256 11.92 -14.42 -2.20
C VAL A 256 11.75 -15.87 -2.58
N VAL A 257 10.58 -16.45 -2.24
CA VAL A 257 10.25 -17.87 -2.44
C VAL A 257 8.80 -18.07 -2.88
N ASP A 258 8.53 -19.25 -3.44
CA ASP A 258 7.19 -19.78 -3.65
C ASP A 258 6.80 -20.66 -2.46
N SER A 259 5.87 -20.20 -1.63
CA SER A 259 5.32 -20.96 -0.49
C SER A 259 4.03 -21.65 -0.93
N PRO A 260 3.81 -22.96 -0.68
CA PRO A 260 2.55 -23.65 -0.98
C PRO A 260 1.37 -22.86 -0.36
N PHE A 261 0.41 -22.46 -1.19
CA PHE A 261 -0.60 -21.44 -0.81
C PHE A 261 -1.45 -21.89 0.39
N MET A 262 -1.99 -23.10 0.35
CA MET A 262 -2.87 -23.58 1.41
C MET A 262 -2.13 -23.80 2.73
N GLU A 263 -0.87 -24.25 2.69
CA GLU A 263 -0.03 -24.39 3.89
C GLU A 263 0.30 -23.01 4.48
N TYR A 264 0.51 -22.02 3.61
CA TYR A 264 0.72 -20.63 4.04
C TYR A 264 -0.54 -20.09 4.73
N VAL A 265 -1.72 -20.24 4.10
CA VAL A 265 -3.00 -19.75 4.62
C VAL A 265 -3.34 -20.39 5.97
N ALA A 266 -3.11 -21.70 6.12
CA ALA A 266 -3.39 -22.43 7.36
C ALA A 266 -2.64 -21.88 8.59
N ARG A 267 -1.58 -21.08 8.37
CA ARG A 267 -0.77 -20.45 9.43
C ARG A 267 -1.13 -18.96 9.63
N THR A 268 -2.28 -18.52 9.11
CA THR A 268 -2.74 -17.12 9.20
C THR A 268 -4.08 -17.02 9.88
N GLN A 269 -4.50 -15.82 10.24
CA GLN A 269 -5.87 -15.56 10.69
C GLN A 269 -6.86 -15.44 9.52
N GLY A 270 -6.35 -15.13 8.32
CA GLY A 270 -7.11 -14.95 7.10
C GLY A 270 -6.33 -14.17 6.06
N ILE A 271 -6.96 -13.97 4.92
CA ILE A 271 -6.36 -13.28 3.77
C ILE A 271 -7.20 -12.10 3.30
N VAL A 272 -6.52 -11.06 2.86
CA VAL A 272 -7.06 -9.91 2.10
C VAL A 272 -6.57 -10.07 0.67
N VAL A 273 -7.42 -9.84 -0.33
CA VAL A 273 -7.05 -10.08 -1.72
C VAL A 273 -7.37 -8.86 -2.59
N TYR A 274 -6.34 -8.34 -3.24
CA TYR A 274 -6.44 -7.23 -4.17
C TYR A 274 -6.05 -7.67 -5.58
N ARG A 275 -6.88 -7.33 -6.57
CA ARG A 275 -6.61 -7.63 -7.97
C ARG A 275 -6.01 -6.43 -8.66
N PRO A 276 -4.82 -6.56 -9.26
CA PRO A 276 -4.20 -5.47 -10.00
C PRO A 276 -5.10 -4.99 -11.13
N ARG A 277 -5.15 -3.68 -11.32
CA ARG A 277 -5.83 -3.05 -12.45
C ARG A 277 -5.00 -3.23 -13.73
N PRO A 278 -5.64 -3.18 -14.90
CA PRO A 278 -4.94 -3.23 -16.18
C PRO A 278 -3.82 -2.22 -16.35
#